data_0baeafc912babb2e14c436453146ef64
#
_entry.id   0baeafc912babb2e14c436453146ef64
#
_cell.length_a   1.000
_cell.length_b   1.000
_cell.length_c   1.000
_cell.angle_alpha   90.00
_cell.angle_beta   90.00
_cell.angle_gamma   90.00
#
_symmetry.space_group_name_H-M   'P 1'
#
loop_
_entity.id
_entity.type
_entity.pdbx_description
1 polymer ?
#
loop_
_entity_poly.entity_id
_entity_poly.type
_entity_poly.pdbx_seq_one_letter_code
_entity_poly.pdbx_strand_id
1 'polypeptide(L)'
;MRAVPEGFAGTYRLQQARYPMAAPGWQPVHTVYVPADRFSAGTVQEWGDHALGLVKAHLSGPDELTEVFGVPGALGAAVHERVVRKLSTEPVEDLRVDFEDGYGVRPGPVEDEHAERAAEAVASMYAAGTLPRRWGPRVKSFADGDPERSVRTLRTLLAGVITRAGELPGGFTVTFPKVLMEAYLGQFVAVLAELEAEFGVRLRFEMQVEAPQTLPFLRGDLNESLGGRLAAAHFGVFDYTAAIGLPPHEQRLDHPACDHARHVMQTAFAGTGVELSDGSLAASPASELTRDVHALWRRHAELVRHSLRYGFYQGWDMHPSHLVSRFATVYAFHLARYDAYQERVRAWEERRSAGGGVMDEPATIRTLTAALRRADAALP
;
A
#
# COMPACT_ATOMS: atom_id res chain seq x y z
N MET A 1 11.27 41.67 29.01
CA MET A 1 10.91 41.15 27.66
C MET A 1 10.45 39.69 27.82
N ARG A 2 9.22 39.31 27.49
CA ARG A 2 8.83 37.89 27.48
C ARG A 2 9.63 37.17 26.40
N ALA A 3 10.44 36.21 26.77
CA ALA A 3 11.29 35.46 25.86
C ALA A 3 10.49 34.50 24.92
N VAL A 4 9.23 34.24 25.24
CA VAL A 4 8.38 33.30 24.48
C VAL A 4 7.06 33.99 24.11
N PRO A 5 6.62 33.96 22.83
CA PRO A 5 5.33 34.50 22.41
C PRO A 5 4.14 33.88 23.14
N GLU A 6 3.09 34.67 23.34
CA GLU A 6 1.84 34.17 23.93
C GLU A 6 1.22 33.10 23.01
N GLY A 7 0.70 32.00 23.57
CA GLY A 7 0.11 30.89 22.82
C GLY A 7 1.10 29.89 22.21
N PHE A 8 2.41 30.18 22.22
CA PHE A 8 3.42 29.30 21.58
C PHE A 8 3.31 27.84 22.02
N ALA A 9 3.19 27.58 23.33
CA ALA A 9 3.14 26.21 23.86
C ALA A 9 1.92 25.43 23.34
N GLY A 10 0.78 26.10 23.10
CA GLY A 10 -0.40 25.51 22.49
C GLY A 10 -0.17 25.15 21.02
N THR A 11 0.34 26.11 20.26
CA THR A 11 0.68 25.92 18.84
C THR A 11 1.72 24.81 18.66
N TYR A 12 2.74 24.74 19.52
CA TYR A 12 3.77 23.71 19.46
C TYR A 12 3.22 22.31 19.74
N ARG A 13 2.35 22.17 20.75
CA ARG A 13 1.67 20.88 21.03
C ARG A 13 0.81 20.44 19.84
N LEU A 14 0.06 21.35 19.24
CA LEU A 14 -0.75 21.06 18.05
C LEU A 14 0.12 20.62 16.88
N GLN A 15 1.26 21.31 16.65
CA GLN A 15 2.23 20.93 15.62
C GLN A 15 2.76 19.51 15.85
N GLN A 16 3.14 19.15 17.09
CA GLN A 16 3.67 17.82 17.41
C GLN A 16 2.61 16.72 17.25
N ALA A 17 1.37 17.03 17.55
CA ALA A 17 0.24 16.09 17.38
C ALA A 17 -0.09 15.86 15.90
N ARG A 18 -0.12 16.94 15.11
CA ARG A 18 -0.47 16.90 13.67
C ARG A 18 0.66 16.37 12.81
N TYR A 19 1.89 16.74 13.10
CA TYR A 19 3.08 16.39 12.35
C TYR A 19 4.10 15.71 13.27
N PRO A 20 3.85 14.45 13.67
CA PRO A 20 4.75 13.74 14.58
C PRO A 20 6.13 13.51 13.98
N MET A 21 6.30 13.69 12.65
CA MET A 21 7.57 13.49 11.95
C MET A 21 8.26 12.18 12.33
N ALA A 22 7.46 11.17 12.66
CA ALA A 22 7.94 9.88 13.08
C ALA A 22 8.84 9.27 12.00
N ALA A 23 9.87 8.55 12.45
CA ALA A 23 10.66 7.74 11.53
C ALA A 23 9.75 6.74 10.81
N PRO A 24 9.98 6.48 9.51
CA PRO A 24 9.20 5.48 8.79
C PRO A 24 9.28 4.14 9.53
N GLY A 25 8.12 3.59 9.86
CA GLY A 25 7.98 2.21 10.28
C GLY A 25 7.98 1.27 9.07
N TRP A 26 7.69 0.01 9.33
CA TRP A 26 7.41 -0.92 8.24
C TRP A 26 6.11 -0.50 7.52
N GLN A 27 6.18 -0.45 6.20
CA GLN A 27 5.06 -0.24 5.30
C GLN A 27 5.11 -1.33 4.24
N PRO A 28 3.98 -1.97 3.88
CA PRO A 28 3.97 -2.97 2.81
C PRO A 28 4.43 -2.33 1.49
N VAL A 29 5.16 -3.09 0.69
CA VAL A 29 5.57 -2.62 -0.65
C VAL A 29 4.43 -2.76 -1.66
N HIS A 30 3.41 -3.55 -1.32
CA HIS A 30 2.22 -3.72 -2.14
C HIS A 30 0.97 -4.01 -1.31
N THR A 31 -0.18 -3.79 -1.94
CA THR A 31 -1.48 -4.30 -1.53
C THR A 31 -2.05 -5.18 -2.65
N VAL A 32 -2.53 -6.36 -2.29
CA VAL A 32 -3.19 -7.30 -3.21
C VAL A 32 -4.69 -7.27 -2.97
N TYR A 33 -5.48 -7.11 -4.03
CA TYR A 33 -6.94 -7.16 -3.98
C TYR A 33 -7.44 -8.47 -4.57
N VAL A 34 -8.21 -9.22 -3.80
CA VAL A 34 -8.80 -10.49 -4.23
C VAL A 34 -10.32 -10.43 -4.05
N PRO A 35 -11.09 -10.60 -5.13
CA PRO A 35 -12.56 -10.61 -5.04
C PRO A 35 -13.07 -11.63 -4.02
N ALA A 36 -14.05 -11.25 -3.21
CA ALA A 36 -14.53 -12.06 -2.09
C ALA A 36 -15.10 -13.42 -2.52
N ASP A 37 -15.63 -13.52 -3.74
CA ASP A 37 -16.12 -14.80 -4.31
C ASP A 37 -14.98 -15.78 -4.66
N ARG A 38 -13.74 -15.31 -4.80
CA ARG A 38 -12.53 -16.09 -5.12
C ARG A 38 -11.57 -16.23 -3.95
N PHE A 39 -11.84 -15.53 -2.85
CA PHE A 39 -10.96 -15.54 -1.70
C PHE A 39 -11.11 -16.83 -0.89
N SER A 40 -9.99 -17.42 -0.51
CA SER A 40 -9.88 -18.63 0.30
C SER A 40 -8.68 -18.57 1.25
N ALA A 41 -8.59 -19.49 2.20
CA ALA A 41 -7.43 -19.63 3.07
C ALA A 41 -6.12 -19.98 2.30
N GLY A 42 -6.23 -20.54 1.10
CA GLY A 42 -5.10 -20.86 0.22
C GLY A 42 -4.60 -19.69 -0.64
N THR A 43 -5.33 -18.60 -0.71
CA THR A 43 -5.09 -17.49 -1.67
C THR A 43 -3.65 -16.97 -1.65
N VAL A 44 -3.07 -16.75 -0.46
CA VAL A 44 -1.70 -16.21 -0.35
C VAL A 44 -0.67 -17.20 -0.90
N GLN A 45 -0.83 -18.48 -0.57
CA GLN A 45 0.05 -19.54 -1.07
C GLN A 45 -0.07 -19.71 -2.59
N GLU A 46 -1.30 -19.71 -3.11
CA GLU A 46 -1.57 -19.79 -4.55
C GLU A 46 -0.92 -18.65 -5.35
N TRP A 47 -0.96 -17.44 -4.80
CA TRP A 47 -0.29 -16.28 -5.41
C TRP A 47 1.23 -16.44 -5.42
N GLY A 48 1.81 -16.91 -4.32
CA GLY A 48 3.24 -17.19 -4.21
C GLY A 48 3.69 -18.28 -5.16
N ASP A 49 2.98 -19.42 -5.19
CA ASP A 49 3.28 -20.56 -6.06
C ASP A 49 3.18 -20.20 -7.54
N HIS A 50 2.15 -19.43 -7.92
CA HIS A 50 2.01 -18.94 -9.29
C HIS A 50 3.18 -18.03 -9.67
N ALA A 51 3.52 -17.05 -8.82
CA ALA A 51 4.64 -16.14 -9.07
C ALA A 51 5.98 -16.89 -9.17
N LEU A 52 6.24 -17.86 -8.28
CA LEU A 52 7.42 -18.75 -8.35
C LEU A 52 7.43 -19.61 -9.61
N GLY A 53 6.27 -20.10 -10.03
CA GLY A 53 6.11 -20.81 -11.28
C GLY A 53 6.55 -19.98 -12.47
N LEU A 54 6.14 -18.70 -12.53
CA LEU A 54 6.56 -17.75 -13.56
C LEU A 54 8.07 -17.46 -13.51
N VAL A 55 8.65 -17.30 -12.33
CA VAL A 55 10.12 -17.15 -12.20
C VAL A 55 10.83 -18.36 -12.79
N LYS A 56 10.44 -19.57 -12.43
CA LYS A 56 11.04 -20.81 -12.93
C LYS A 56 10.90 -21.01 -14.43
N ALA A 57 9.76 -20.61 -15.00
CA ALA A 57 9.47 -20.80 -16.41
C ALA A 57 10.11 -19.72 -17.32
N HIS A 58 10.33 -18.51 -16.80
CA HIS A 58 10.65 -17.34 -17.62
C HIS A 58 11.89 -16.58 -17.19
N LEU A 59 12.61 -17.03 -16.16
CA LEU A 59 13.93 -16.48 -15.78
C LEU A 59 14.92 -17.63 -15.65
N SER A 60 15.93 -17.64 -16.50
CA SER A 60 17.04 -18.63 -16.44
C SER A 60 18.00 -18.38 -15.26
N GLY A 61 17.95 -17.21 -14.68
CA GLY A 61 18.78 -16.83 -13.52
C GLY A 61 18.97 -15.33 -13.34
N PRO A 62 19.96 -14.94 -12.52
CA PRO A 62 20.22 -13.54 -12.18
C PRO A 62 20.54 -12.64 -13.37
N ASP A 63 21.21 -13.15 -14.40
CA ASP A 63 21.59 -12.35 -15.57
C ASP A 63 20.35 -11.93 -16.39
N GLU A 64 19.43 -12.86 -16.63
CA GLU A 64 18.18 -12.56 -17.32
C GLU A 64 17.26 -11.65 -16.48
N LEU A 65 17.22 -11.85 -15.15
CA LEU A 65 16.54 -10.91 -14.27
C LEU A 65 17.10 -9.49 -14.41
N THR A 66 18.44 -9.38 -14.46
CA THR A 66 19.12 -8.10 -14.67
C THR A 66 18.70 -7.43 -15.98
N GLU A 67 18.64 -8.17 -17.06
CA GLU A 67 18.22 -7.68 -18.37
C GLU A 67 16.72 -7.27 -18.39
N VAL A 68 15.86 -8.14 -17.85
CA VAL A 68 14.39 -7.92 -17.86
C VAL A 68 14.00 -6.70 -17.05
N PHE A 69 14.57 -6.55 -15.86
CA PHE A 69 14.18 -5.50 -14.91
C PHE A 69 15.12 -4.29 -14.91
N GLY A 70 16.19 -4.27 -15.72
CA GLY A 70 17.16 -3.18 -15.72
C GLY A 70 17.86 -3.00 -14.37
N VAL A 71 18.15 -4.12 -13.70
CA VAL A 71 18.88 -4.14 -12.42
C VAL A 71 20.38 -3.98 -12.71
N PRO A 72 21.14 -3.20 -11.91
CA PRO A 72 22.60 -3.16 -12.04
C PRO A 72 23.20 -4.58 -11.92
N GLY A 73 24.08 -4.98 -12.85
CA GLY A 73 24.59 -6.36 -12.90
C GLY A 73 25.20 -6.87 -11.59
N ALA A 74 25.91 -6.01 -10.85
CA ALA A 74 26.46 -6.36 -9.54
C ALA A 74 25.38 -6.73 -8.47
N LEU A 75 24.13 -6.37 -8.69
CA LEU A 75 23.01 -6.65 -7.78
C LEU A 75 22.15 -7.83 -8.22
N GLY A 76 22.32 -8.33 -9.43
CA GLY A 76 21.45 -9.34 -10.03
C GLY A 76 21.27 -10.58 -9.16
N ALA A 77 22.35 -11.17 -8.67
CA ALA A 77 22.31 -12.35 -7.81
C ALA A 77 21.58 -12.07 -6.48
N ALA A 78 21.89 -10.94 -5.83
CA ALA A 78 21.30 -10.57 -4.56
C ALA A 78 19.80 -10.25 -4.68
N VAL A 79 19.38 -9.63 -5.79
CA VAL A 79 17.96 -9.35 -6.05
C VAL A 79 17.22 -10.65 -6.37
N HIS A 80 17.76 -11.49 -7.23
CA HIS A 80 17.15 -12.77 -7.60
C HIS A 80 16.89 -13.66 -6.37
N GLU A 81 17.91 -13.84 -5.52
CA GLU A 81 17.78 -14.63 -4.29
C GLU A 81 16.67 -14.10 -3.38
N ARG A 82 16.63 -12.77 -3.18
CA ARG A 82 15.59 -12.14 -2.35
C ARG A 82 14.19 -12.29 -2.92
N VAL A 83 14.04 -12.12 -4.24
CA VAL A 83 12.75 -12.33 -4.92
C VAL A 83 12.24 -13.75 -4.70
N VAL A 84 13.07 -14.75 -4.97
CA VAL A 84 12.70 -16.17 -4.78
C VAL A 84 12.35 -16.46 -3.32
N ARG A 85 13.18 -16.01 -2.39
CA ARG A 85 12.92 -16.17 -0.95
C ARG A 85 11.60 -15.52 -0.54
N LYS A 86 11.37 -14.26 -0.93
CA LYS A 86 10.14 -13.52 -0.60
C LYS A 86 8.88 -14.20 -1.14
N LEU A 87 8.90 -14.61 -2.39
CA LEU A 87 7.79 -15.34 -3.01
C LEU A 87 7.50 -16.68 -2.33
N SER A 88 8.53 -17.32 -1.75
CA SER A 88 8.39 -18.61 -1.05
C SER A 88 7.90 -18.47 0.40
N THR A 89 8.18 -17.34 1.06
CA THR A 89 7.97 -17.20 2.51
C THR A 89 6.88 -16.20 2.89
N GLU A 90 6.75 -15.09 2.16
CA GLU A 90 5.79 -14.02 2.42
C GLU A 90 5.45 -13.31 1.10
N PRO A 91 4.74 -13.98 0.17
CA PRO A 91 4.47 -13.42 -1.16
C PRO A 91 3.52 -12.22 -1.13
N VAL A 92 2.67 -12.11 -0.11
CA VAL A 92 1.70 -11.02 0.06
C VAL A 92 1.91 -10.36 1.42
N GLU A 93 2.14 -9.05 1.43
CA GLU A 93 2.34 -8.26 2.65
C GLU A 93 1.07 -7.62 3.17
N ASP A 94 0.18 -7.21 2.26
CA ASP A 94 -1.10 -6.57 2.54
C ASP A 94 -2.18 -7.14 1.61
N LEU A 95 -3.25 -7.67 2.21
CA LEU A 95 -4.34 -8.37 1.51
C LEU A 95 -5.67 -7.68 1.74
N ARG A 96 -6.38 -7.36 0.66
CA ARG A 96 -7.74 -6.85 0.69
C ARG A 96 -8.71 -7.86 0.10
N VAL A 97 -9.66 -8.32 0.92
CA VAL A 97 -10.83 -9.06 0.45
C VAL A 97 -11.78 -8.03 -0.18
N ASP A 98 -11.92 -8.10 -1.48
CA ASP A 98 -12.61 -7.08 -2.25
C ASP A 98 -14.10 -7.39 -2.40
N PHE A 99 -14.94 -6.51 -1.85
CA PHE A 99 -16.39 -6.54 -2.02
C PHE A 99 -16.90 -5.44 -2.96
N GLU A 100 -15.99 -4.73 -3.63
CA GLU A 100 -16.30 -3.57 -4.48
C GLU A 100 -16.11 -3.89 -5.97
N ASP A 101 -15.28 -3.19 -6.72
CA ASP A 101 -15.19 -3.28 -8.19
C ASP A 101 -14.81 -4.67 -8.70
N GLY A 102 -13.82 -5.32 -8.10
CA GLY A 102 -13.42 -6.67 -8.53
C GLY A 102 -14.45 -7.75 -8.24
N TYR A 103 -15.30 -7.51 -7.26
CA TYR A 103 -16.40 -8.41 -6.87
C TYR A 103 -17.71 -8.08 -7.62
N GLY A 104 -18.00 -6.80 -7.81
CA GLY A 104 -19.19 -6.29 -8.48
C GLY A 104 -20.45 -6.35 -7.59
N VAL A 105 -21.59 -6.10 -8.23
CA VAL A 105 -22.89 -6.08 -7.55
C VAL A 105 -23.46 -7.50 -7.44
N ARG A 106 -23.81 -7.90 -6.23
CA ARG A 106 -24.43 -9.20 -5.92
C ARG A 106 -25.70 -9.02 -5.09
N PRO A 107 -26.64 -9.98 -5.11
CA PRO A 107 -27.74 -9.99 -4.14
C PRO A 107 -27.23 -10.01 -2.71
N GLY A 108 -27.89 -9.27 -1.80
CA GLY A 108 -27.47 -9.14 -0.40
C GLY A 108 -27.14 -10.47 0.30
N PRO A 109 -28.00 -11.52 0.23
CA PRO A 109 -27.68 -12.81 0.86
C PRO A 109 -26.42 -13.50 0.31
N VAL A 110 -26.11 -13.30 -0.98
CA VAL A 110 -24.89 -13.86 -1.61
C VAL A 110 -23.64 -13.13 -1.09
N GLU A 111 -23.72 -11.82 -0.93
CA GLU A 111 -22.61 -11.05 -0.36
C GLU A 111 -22.39 -11.37 1.11
N ASP A 112 -23.47 -11.60 1.89
CA ASP A 112 -23.39 -12.05 3.28
C ASP A 112 -22.67 -13.39 3.39
N GLU A 113 -23.04 -14.38 2.53
CA GLU A 113 -22.36 -15.68 2.48
C GLU A 113 -20.86 -15.54 2.16
N HIS A 114 -20.51 -14.66 1.21
CA HIS A 114 -19.11 -14.42 0.88
C HIS A 114 -18.36 -13.72 2.03
N ALA A 115 -19.00 -12.83 2.78
CA ALA A 115 -18.40 -12.20 3.95
C ALA A 115 -18.16 -13.23 5.08
N GLU A 116 -19.08 -14.15 5.30
CA GLU A 116 -18.90 -15.25 6.26
C GLU A 116 -17.79 -16.22 5.85
N ARG A 117 -17.72 -16.61 4.58
CA ARG A 117 -16.62 -17.45 4.06
C ARG A 117 -15.28 -16.76 4.14
N ALA A 118 -15.23 -15.45 3.86
CA ALA A 118 -14.02 -14.67 4.02
C ALA A 118 -13.55 -14.61 5.48
N ALA A 119 -14.49 -14.48 6.43
CA ALA A 119 -14.18 -14.53 7.85
C ALA A 119 -13.61 -15.88 8.29
N GLU A 120 -14.18 -16.99 7.79
CA GLU A 120 -13.67 -18.34 8.03
C GLU A 120 -12.26 -18.53 7.46
N ALA A 121 -12.03 -18.08 6.24
CA ALA A 121 -10.72 -18.16 5.59
C ALA A 121 -9.65 -17.35 6.37
N VAL A 122 -9.97 -16.12 6.78
CA VAL A 122 -9.08 -15.28 7.60
C VAL A 122 -8.76 -15.96 8.94
N ALA A 123 -9.75 -16.48 9.64
CA ALA A 123 -9.52 -17.18 10.91
C ALA A 123 -8.64 -18.42 10.73
N SER A 124 -8.84 -19.17 9.65
CA SER A 124 -8.00 -20.32 9.28
C SER A 124 -6.57 -19.91 8.99
N MET A 125 -6.36 -18.84 8.22
CA MET A 125 -5.02 -18.28 7.94
C MET A 125 -4.34 -17.80 9.22
N TYR A 126 -5.08 -17.15 10.12
CA TYR A 126 -4.55 -16.69 11.40
C TYR A 126 -4.08 -17.87 12.26
N ALA A 127 -4.89 -18.91 12.40
CA ALA A 127 -4.55 -20.10 13.14
C ALA A 127 -3.34 -20.85 12.54
N ALA A 128 -3.18 -20.80 11.22
CA ALA A 128 -2.04 -21.40 10.51
C ALA A 128 -0.78 -20.50 10.48
N GLY A 129 -0.86 -19.25 10.94
CA GLY A 129 0.25 -18.29 10.87
C GLY A 129 0.58 -17.82 9.45
N THR A 130 -0.39 -17.90 8.52
CA THR A 130 -0.24 -17.51 7.10
C THR A 130 -0.98 -16.23 6.73
N LEU A 131 -1.64 -15.58 7.69
CA LEU A 131 -2.32 -14.32 7.48
C LEU A 131 -1.27 -13.21 7.23
N PRO A 132 -1.38 -12.41 6.15
CA PRO A 132 -0.50 -11.29 5.90
C PRO A 132 -0.43 -10.30 7.06
N ARG A 133 0.70 -9.60 7.19
CA ARG A 133 0.91 -8.59 8.25
C ARG A 133 -0.13 -7.47 8.23
N ARG A 134 -0.65 -7.12 7.04
CA ARG A 134 -1.83 -6.27 6.87
C ARG A 134 -2.90 -7.01 6.09
N TRP A 135 -4.11 -6.78 6.49
CA TRP A 135 -5.27 -7.40 5.87
C TRP A 135 -6.55 -6.64 6.20
N GLY A 136 -7.59 -6.87 5.43
CA GLY A 136 -8.93 -6.35 5.69
C GLY A 136 -9.81 -6.37 4.45
N PRO A 137 -11.05 -5.89 4.54
CA PRO A 137 -11.94 -5.80 3.41
C PRO A 137 -11.77 -4.45 2.68
N ARG A 138 -12.04 -4.44 1.37
CA ARG A 138 -12.55 -3.26 0.69
C ARG A 138 -14.07 -3.38 0.63
N VAL A 139 -14.74 -2.49 1.32
CA VAL A 139 -16.21 -2.44 1.35
C VAL A 139 -16.76 -1.64 0.16
N LYS A 140 -18.06 -1.70 -0.11
CA LYS A 140 -18.71 -0.87 -1.12
C LYS A 140 -18.69 0.61 -0.74
N SER A 141 -18.72 1.47 -1.75
CA SER A 141 -18.73 2.91 -1.58
C SER A 141 -20.07 3.42 -1.01
N PHE A 142 -20.01 4.45 -0.17
CA PHE A 142 -21.20 5.20 0.19
C PHE A 142 -21.74 6.05 -0.98
N ALA A 143 -20.89 6.34 -1.96
CA ALA A 143 -21.30 7.04 -3.17
C ALA A 143 -22.26 6.24 -4.07
N ASP A 144 -22.35 4.92 -3.87
CA ASP A 144 -23.31 4.05 -4.56
C ASP A 144 -24.75 4.19 -4.01
N GLY A 145 -24.94 4.92 -2.89
CA GLY A 145 -26.24 5.20 -2.29
C GLY A 145 -26.78 4.09 -1.38
N ASP A 146 -26.00 3.04 -1.11
CA ASP A 146 -26.35 1.95 -0.20
C ASP A 146 -25.28 1.77 0.89
N PRO A 147 -25.18 2.69 1.86
CA PRO A 147 -24.22 2.56 2.96
C PRO A 147 -24.53 1.37 3.89
N GLU A 148 -25.80 0.97 3.99
CA GLU A 148 -26.20 -0.17 4.85
C GLU A 148 -25.54 -1.46 4.38
N ARG A 149 -25.39 -1.65 3.06
CA ARG A 149 -24.71 -2.80 2.50
C ARG A 149 -23.24 -2.87 2.94
N SER A 150 -22.53 -1.76 2.86
CA SER A 150 -21.13 -1.67 3.30
C SER A 150 -20.97 -1.99 4.79
N VAL A 151 -21.82 -1.40 5.62
CA VAL A 151 -21.81 -1.60 7.08
C VAL A 151 -22.11 -3.06 7.42
N ARG A 152 -23.10 -3.66 6.75
CA ARG A 152 -23.49 -5.05 6.99
C ARG A 152 -22.36 -6.01 6.60
N THR A 153 -21.71 -5.82 5.46
CA THR A 153 -20.57 -6.64 5.02
C THR A 153 -19.43 -6.56 6.03
N LEU A 154 -19.07 -5.34 6.47
CA LEU A 154 -18.01 -5.13 7.45
C LEU A 154 -18.34 -5.78 8.80
N ARG A 155 -19.58 -5.60 9.31
CA ARG A 155 -20.03 -6.22 10.56
C ARG A 155 -20.00 -7.74 10.49
N THR A 156 -20.49 -8.33 9.40
CA THR A 156 -20.50 -9.80 9.20
C THR A 156 -19.08 -10.36 9.22
N LEU A 157 -18.15 -9.71 8.49
CA LEU A 157 -16.74 -10.11 8.48
C LEU A 157 -16.11 -10.03 9.88
N LEU A 158 -16.25 -8.89 10.57
CA LEU A 158 -15.71 -8.69 11.91
C LEU A 158 -16.25 -9.72 12.91
N ALA A 159 -17.58 -9.86 12.98
CA ALA A 159 -18.23 -10.83 13.86
C ALA A 159 -17.73 -12.26 13.59
N GLY A 160 -17.66 -12.64 12.31
CA GLY A 160 -17.21 -13.95 11.89
C GLY A 160 -15.75 -14.24 12.25
N VAL A 161 -14.85 -13.28 12.03
CA VAL A 161 -13.42 -13.42 12.38
C VAL A 161 -13.25 -13.49 13.90
N ILE A 162 -13.81 -12.53 14.64
CA ILE A 162 -13.65 -12.48 16.12
C ILE A 162 -14.22 -13.74 16.78
N THR A 163 -15.38 -14.20 16.32
CA THR A 163 -15.99 -15.44 16.88
C THR A 163 -15.09 -16.65 16.66
N ARG A 164 -14.45 -16.79 15.50
CA ARG A 164 -13.64 -17.97 15.14
C ARG A 164 -12.20 -17.89 15.65
N ALA A 165 -11.59 -16.70 15.61
CA ALA A 165 -10.21 -16.50 16.03
C ALA A 165 -10.07 -16.18 17.53
N GLY A 166 -11.16 -15.82 18.22
CA GLY A 166 -11.18 -15.37 19.61
C GLY A 166 -10.79 -13.90 19.80
N GLU A 167 -10.26 -13.25 18.77
CA GLU A 167 -9.86 -11.84 18.71
C GLU A 167 -9.88 -11.31 17.30
N LEU A 168 -9.73 -10.01 17.12
CA LEU A 168 -9.43 -9.42 15.82
C LEU A 168 -7.90 -9.50 15.59
N PRO A 169 -7.40 -10.31 14.64
CA PRO A 169 -5.97 -10.40 14.38
C PRO A 169 -5.36 -9.06 14.04
N GLY A 170 -4.10 -8.84 14.46
CA GLY A 170 -3.37 -7.61 14.20
C GLY A 170 -3.25 -7.30 12.71
N GLY A 171 -3.02 -6.02 12.37
CA GLY A 171 -2.87 -5.56 10.99
C GLY A 171 -4.19 -5.28 10.25
N PHE A 172 -5.34 -5.43 10.89
CA PHE A 172 -6.64 -5.15 10.28
C PHE A 172 -6.80 -3.68 9.90
N THR A 173 -7.22 -3.42 8.66
CA THR A 173 -7.55 -2.08 8.14
C THR A 173 -8.65 -2.20 7.10
N VAL A 174 -9.67 -1.34 7.17
CA VAL A 174 -10.75 -1.32 6.18
C VAL A 174 -10.39 -0.39 5.04
N THR A 175 -10.57 -0.80 3.80
CA THR A 175 -10.46 0.09 2.64
C THR A 175 -11.82 0.72 2.35
N PHE A 176 -11.89 2.05 2.37
CA PHE A 176 -13.08 2.85 2.06
C PHE A 176 -12.90 3.52 0.70
N PRO A 177 -13.61 3.06 -0.35
CA PRO A 177 -13.44 3.49 -1.73
C PRO A 177 -14.29 4.70 -2.10
N LYS A 178 -14.00 5.32 -3.24
CA LYS A 178 -14.81 6.33 -3.97
C LYS A 178 -15.35 7.46 -3.10
N VAL A 179 -14.44 8.14 -2.40
CA VAL A 179 -14.80 9.22 -1.48
C VAL A 179 -15.08 10.51 -2.28
N LEU A 180 -16.29 10.66 -2.79
CA LEU A 180 -16.71 11.83 -3.58
C LEU A 180 -16.98 13.08 -2.72
N MET A 181 -17.36 12.89 -1.45
CA MET A 181 -17.71 13.96 -0.51
C MET A 181 -16.97 13.76 0.80
N GLU A 182 -16.40 14.84 1.35
CA GLU A 182 -15.72 14.78 2.66
C GLU A 182 -16.62 14.24 3.77
N ALA A 183 -17.92 14.56 3.72
CA ALA A 183 -18.91 14.11 4.70
C ALA A 183 -18.95 12.58 4.85
N TYR A 184 -18.68 11.82 3.78
CA TYR A 184 -18.63 10.36 3.86
C TYR A 184 -17.55 9.85 4.80
N LEU A 185 -16.42 10.55 4.92
CA LEU A 185 -15.36 10.17 5.87
C LEU A 185 -15.85 10.27 7.33
N GLY A 186 -16.54 11.36 7.67
CA GLY A 186 -17.11 11.53 9.01
C GLY A 186 -18.20 10.50 9.31
N GLN A 187 -19.06 10.20 8.34
CA GLN A 187 -20.10 9.18 8.46
C GLN A 187 -19.49 7.77 8.61
N PHE A 188 -18.44 7.45 7.85
CA PHE A 188 -17.74 6.19 7.99
C PHE A 188 -17.04 6.04 9.35
N VAL A 189 -16.42 7.11 9.85
CA VAL A 189 -15.82 7.13 11.19
C VAL A 189 -16.87 6.88 12.28
N ALA A 190 -18.09 7.41 12.14
CA ALA A 190 -19.19 7.13 13.07
C ALA A 190 -19.57 5.63 13.05
N VAL A 191 -19.66 5.03 11.87
CA VAL A 191 -19.87 3.58 11.72
C VAL A 191 -18.75 2.77 12.39
N LEU A 192 -17.49 3.15 12.16
CA LEU A 192 -16.37 2.46 12.82
C LEU A 192 -16.44 2.58 14.35
N ALA A 193 -16.86 3.72 14.89
CA ALA A 193 -17.01 3.91 16.34
C ALA A 193 -18.14 3.02 16.93
N GLU A 194 -19.24 2.82 16.21
CA GLU A 194 -20.29 1.88 16.61
C GLU A 194 -19.78 0.43 16.62
N LEU A 195 -19.06 0.02 15.59
CA LEU A 195 -18.47 -1.32 15.51
C LEU A 195 -17.36 -1.54 16.56
N GLU A 196 -16.56 -0.51 16.86
CA GLU A 196 -15.58 -0.54 17.95
C GLU A 196 -16.27 -0.81 19.31
N ALA A 197 -17.40 -0.15 19.56
CA ALA A 197 -18.18 -0.35 20.80
C ALA A 197 -18.85 -1.74 20.84
N GLU A 198 -19.34 -2.24 19.71
CA GLU A 198 -19.97 -3.57 19.60
C GLU A 198 -18.98 -4.70 19.83
N PHE A 199 -17.77 -4.61 19.26
CA PHE A 199 -16.79 -5.71 19.28
C PHE A 199 -15.63 -5.53 20.27
N GLY A 200 -15.52 -4.39 20.96
CA GLY A 200 -14.43 -4.13 21.88
C GLY A 200 -13.06 -3.98 21.21
N VAL A 201 -13.00 -3.56 19.98
CA VAL A 201 -11.80 -3.44 19.16
C VAL A 201 -11.51 -2.00 18.79
N ARG A 202 -10.33 -1.70 18.26
CA ARG A 202 -10.02 -0.42 17.62
C ARG A 202 -9.87 -0.61 16.12
N LEU A 203 -10.54 0.23 15.33
CA LEU A 203 -10.58 0.15 13.88
C LEU A 203 -9.91 1.36 13.25
N ARG A 204 -9.11 1.09 12.22
CA ARG A 204 -8.54 2.09 11.33
C ARG A 204 -8.99 1.78 9.89
N PHE A 205 -8.91 2.78 9.05
CA PHE A 205 -9.24 2.63 7.64
C PHE A 205 -8.20 3.32 6.75
N GLU A 206 -8.15 2.90 5.52
CA GLU A 206 -7.48 3.57 4.42
C GLU A 206 -8.53 4.09 3.45
N MET A 207 -8.34 5.30 2.92
CA MET A 207 -9.22 5.87 1.90
C MET A 207 -8.63 5.68 0.51
N GLN A 208 -9.48 5.44 -0.48
CA GLN A 208 -9.06 5.50 -1.87
C GLN A 208 -9.24 6.91 -2.43
N VAL A 209 -8.17 7.45 -3.00
CA VAL A 209 -8.14 8.74 -3.71
C VAL A 209 -8.24 8.41 -5.20
N GLU A 210 -9.47 8.26 -5.67
CA GLU A 210 -9.78 7.79 -7.02
C GLU A 210 -10.86 8.64 -7.71
N ALA A 211 -11.22 9.77 -7.09
CA ALA A 211 -12.09 10.76 -7.67
C ALA A 211 -11.41 12.14 -7.61
N PRO A 212 -11.47 12.95 -8.66
CA PRO A 212 -10.91 14.31 -8.62
C PRO A 212 -11.56 15.18 -7.56
N GLN A 213 -12.82 14.89 -7.17
CA GLN A 213 -13.55 15.55 -6.10
C GLN A 213 -12.93 15.31 -4.71
N THR A 214 -12.13 14.26 -4.55
CA THR A 214 -11.43 13.99 -3.29
C THR A 214 -10.30 14.99 -3.03
N LEU A 215 -9.59 15.41 -4.08
CA LEU A 215 -8.37 16.21 -3.95
C LEU A 215 -8.57 17.53 -3.17
N PRO A 216 -9.66 18.32 -3.38
CA PRO A 216 -9.87 19.59 -2.70
C PRO A 216 -9.99 19.52 -1.18
N PHE A 217 -10.35 18.39 -0.59
CA PHE A 217 -10.49 18.25 0.86
C PHE A 217 -9.34 17.47 1.52
N LEU A 218 -8.34 17.05 0.76
CA LEU A 218 -7.12 16.50 1.35
C LEU A 218 -6.32 17.62 2.01
N ARG A 219 -6.04 17.47 3.31
CA ARG A 219 -5.34 18.49 4.11
C ARG A 219 -4.62 17.86 5.31
N GLY A 220 -3.64 18.58 5.86
CA GLY A 220 -2.79 18.08 6.93
C GLY A 220 -3.49 17.73 8.25
N ASP A 221 -4.65 18.30 8.52
CA ASP A 221 -5.45 18.01 9.73
C ASP A 221 -6.60 17.01 9.49
N LEU A 222 -6.70 16.44 8.28
CA LEU A 222 -7.77 15.50 7.97
C LEU A 222 -7.77 14.30 8.92
N ASN A 223 -6.62 13.69 9.18
CA ASN A 223 -6.53 12.54 10.10
C ASN A 223 -6.95 12.92 11.53
N GLU A 224 -6.59 14.12 11.99
CA GLU A 224 -7.00 14.64 13.30
C GLU A 224 -8.53 14.78 13.37
N SER A 225 -9.15 15.36 12.33
CA SER A 225 -10.61 15.51 12.25
C SER A 225 -11.36 14.17 12.22
N LEU A 226 -10.70 13.09 11.79
CA LEU A 226 -11.20 11.72 11.75
C LEU A 226 -10.82 10.89 13.02
N GLY A 227 -10.40 11.57 14.08
CA GLY A 227 -10.04 10.92 15.34
C GLY A 227 -8.81 9.99 15.26
N GLY A 228 -7.90 10.25 14.32
CA GLY A 228 -6.68 9.46 14.14
C GLY A 228 -6.91 8.09 13.48
N ARG A 229 -8.08 7.87 12.86
CA ARG A 229 -8.42 6.57 12.25
C ARG A 229 -7.93 6.39 10.83
N LEU A 230 -7.53 7.44 10.13
CA LEU A 230 -6.99 7.34 8.78
C LEU A 230 -5.57 6.76 8.82
N ALA A 231 -5.41 5.53 8.36
CA ALA A 231 -4.13 4.82 8.33
C ALA A 231 -3.32 5.18 7.09
N ALA A 232 -3.99 5.21 5.93
CA ALA A 232 -3.36 5.41 4.64
C ALA A 232 -4.30 6.07 3.64
N ALA A 233 -3.73 6.62 2.57
CA ALA A 233 -4.43 7.08 1.38
C ALA A 233 -3.83 6.38 0.16
N HIS A 234 -4.68 5.69 -0.60
CA HIS A 234 -4.33 4.88 -1.76
C HIS A 234 -4.83 5.53 -3.04
N PHE A 235 -3.96 5.73 -4.02
CA PHE A 235 -4.34 6.32 -5.30
C PHE A 235 -5.00 5.30 -6.22
N GLY A 236 -6.22 5.58 -6.70
CA GLY A 236 -6.96 4.74 -7.64
C GLY A 236 -6.90 5.32 -9.05
N VAL A 237 -6.01 4.78 -9.89
CA VAL A 237 -5.66 5.35 -11.20
C VAL A 237 -6.81 5.33 -12.20
N PHE A 238 -7.55 4.22 -12.28
CA PHE A 238 -8.52 4.03 -13.38
C PHE A 238 -9.76 4.89 -13.20
N ASP A 239 -10.38 4.86 -12.01
CA ASP A 239 -11.52 5.71 -11.70
C ASP A 239 -11.15 7.19 -11.77
N TYR A 240 -9.97 7.57 -11.24
CA TYR A 240 -9.49 8.93 -11.31
C TYR A 240 -9.34 9.43 -12.74
N THR A 241 -8.65 8.65 -13.59
CA THR A 241 -8.38 9.05 -14.97
C THR A 241 -9.63 9.01 -15.84
N ALA A 242 -10.55 8.08 -15.59
CA ALA A 242 -11.87 8.06 -16.22
C ALA A 242 -12.71 9.29 -15.82
N ALA A 243 -12.74 9.63 -14.53
CA ALA A 243 -13.52 10.76 -14.02
C ALA A 243 -13.05 12.12 -14.55
N ILE A 244 -11.75 12.28 -14.86
CA ILE A 244 -11.23 13.49 -15.53
C ILE A 244 -11.33 13.43 -17.06
N GLY A 245 -11.94 12.38 -17.62
CA GLY A 245 -12.23 12.27 -19.04
C GLY A 245 -11.04 11.87 -19.92
N LEU A 246 -10.01 11.21 -19.39
CA LEU A 246 -8.93 10.69 -20.24
C LEU A 246 -9.45 9.54 -21.12
N PRO A 247 -8.99 9.49 -22.39
CA PRO A 247 -9.33 8.38 -23.26
C PRO A 247 -8.72 7.06 -22.71
N PRO A 248 -9.36 5.90 -22.95
CA PRO A 248 -8.95 4.62 -22.34
C PRO A 248 -7.47 4.26 -22.53
N HIS A 249 -6.87 4.58 -23.66
CA HIS A 249 -5.45 4.29 -23.95
C HIS A 249 -4.46 5.20 -23.21
N GLU A 250 -4.94 6.29 -22.58
CA GLU A 250 -4.15 7.20 -21.73
C GLU A 250 -4.41 6.99 -20.23
N GLN A 251 -5.33 6.09 -19.86
CA GLN A 251 -5.62 5.75 -18.46
C GLN A 251 -4.52 4.85 -17.89
N ARG A 252 -3.40 5.45 -17.57
CA ARG A 252 -2.19 4.77 -17.10
C ARG A 252 -1.54 5.51 -15.94
N LEU A 253 -0.93 4.74 -15.05
CA LEU A 253 -0.40 5.22 -13.77
C LEU A 253 0.65 6.33 -13.92
N ASP A 254 1.46 6.31 -14.97
CA ASP A 254 2.50 7.29 -15.27
C ASP A 254 2.00 8.50 -16.11
N HIS A 255 0.69 8.67 -16.26
CA HIS A 255 0.14 9.86 -16.91
C HIS A 255 0.34 11.11 -16.03
N PRO A 256 0.71 12.29 -16.58
CA PRO A 256 0.96 13.52 -15.80
C PRO A 256 -0.19 13.97 -14.89
N ALA A 257 -1.45 13.68 -15.27
CA ALA A 257 -2.61 13.96 -14.42
C ALA A 257 -2.57 13.15 -13.11
N CYS A 258 -2.01 11.94 -13.12
CA CYS A 258 -1.80 11.13 -11.93
C CYS A 258 -0.71 11.72 -11.03
N ASP A 259 0.34 12.32 -11.61
CA ASP A 259 1.38 13.01 -10.85
C ASP A 259 0.83 14.20 -10.08
N HIS A 260 -0.16 14.92 -10.65
CA HIS A 260 -0.88 15.96 -9.91
C HIS A 260 -1.55 15.43 -8.64
N ALA A 261 -2.31 14.32 -8.75
CA ALA A 261 -2.94 13.70 -7.60
C ALA A 261 -1.92 13.26 -6.53
N ARG A 262 -0.79 12.65 -6.95
CA ARG A 262 0.31 12.28 -6.04
C ARG A 262 0.85 13.48 -5.27
N HIS A 263 1.11 14.61 -5.95
CA HIS A 263 1.61 15.82 -5.29
C HIS A 263 0.62 16.39 -4.29
N VAL A 264 -0.68 16.37 -4.59
CA VAL A 264 -1.73 16.80 -3.65
C VAL A 264 -1.73 15.89 -2.42
N MET A 265 -1.72 14.57 -2.61
CA MET A 265 -1.65 13.59 -1.52
C MET A 265 -0.40 13.78 -0.65
N GLN A 266 0.77 13.95 -1.27
CA GLN A 266 2.03 14.19 -0.56
C GLN A 266 1.98 15.49 0.25
N THR A 267 1.49 16.57 -0.34
CA THR A 267 1.40 17.86 0.34
C THR A 267 0.44 17.78 1.54
N ALA A 268 -0.68 17.09 1.37
CA ALA A 268 -1.69 16.95 2.42
C ALA A 268 -1.17 16.10 3.61
N PHE A 269 -0.46 15.02 3.33
CA PHE A 269 -0.13 14.02 4.35
C PHE A 269 1.33 14.02 4.80
N ALA A 270 2.17 14.94 4.29
CA ALA A 270 3.56 15.05 4.71
C ALA A 270 3.69 15.23 6.23
N GLY A 271 4.37 14.31 6.89
CA GLY A 271 4.64 14.34 8.33
C GLY A 271 3.46 13.98 9.24
N THR A 272 2.28 13.67 8.71
CA THR A 272 1.07 13.34 9.49
C THR A 272 1.04 11.90 10.00
N GLY A 273 1.88 11.02 9.47
CA GLY A 273 1.85 9.59 9.77
C GLY A 273 0.81 8.80 8.97
N VAL A 274 0.07 9.45 8.06
CA VAL A 274 -0.77 8.76 7.06
C VAL A 274 0.14 8.22 5.95
N GLU A 275 0.05 6.92 5.69
CA GLU A 275 0.85 6.27 4.66
C GLU A 275 0.28 6.54 3.27
N LEU A 276 1.15 6.57 2.27
CA LEU A 276 0.73 6.78 0.88
C LEU A 276 1.03 5.54 0.04
N SER A 277 0.01 5.08 -0.69
CA SER A 277 0.11 4.00 -1.67
C SER A 277 -0.26 4.52 -3.06
N ASP A 278 0.50 4.11 -4.05
CA ASP A 278 0.20 4.38 -5.45
C ASP A 278 -0.79 3.36 -6.02
N GLY A 279 -1.21 3.56 -7.25
CA GLY A 279 -2.17 2.71 -7.95
C GLY A 279 -1.54 1.46 -8.58
N SER A 280 -2.21 0.95 -9.61
CA SER A 280 -1.95 -0.36 -10.20
C SER A 280 -1.74 -0.34 -11.71
N LEU A 281 -1.35 -1.50 -12.23
CA LEU A 281 -1.45 -1.87 -13.64
C LEU A 281 -2.58 -2.91 -13.81
N ALA A 282 -3.63 -2.57 -14.56
CA ALA A 282 -4.72 -3.52 -14.84
C ALA A 282 -4.37 -4.37 -16.08
N ALA A 283 -3.39 -5.23 -15.96
CA ALA A 283 -2.98 -6.15 -17.02
C ALA A 283 -2.43 -7.46 -16.43
N SER A 284 -2.56 -8.53 -17.19
CA SER A 284 -1.87 -9.80 -17.02
C SER A 284 -1.00 -10.06 -18.26
N PRO A 285 -0.12 -11.09 -18.26
CA PRO A 285 0.59 -11.47 -19.48
C PRO A 285 -0.40 -11.76 -20.61
N ALA A 286 -0.09 -11.29 -21.82
CA ALA A 286 -0.96 -11.49 -22.99
C ALA A 286 -1.04 -12.99 -23.38
N SER A 287 -0.02 -13.76 -23.06
CA SER A 287 0.04 -15.22 -23.19
C SER A 287 1.10 -15.79 -22.26
N GLU A 288 1.23 -17.12 -22.21
CA GLU A 288 2.28 -17.83 -21.47
C GLU A 288 3.66 -17.81 -22.16
N LEU A 289 3.79 -17.12 -23.27
CA LEU A 289 5.11 -16.98 -23.94
C LEU A 289 6.02 -16.06 -23.14
N THR A 290 7.27 -16.43 -23.00
CA THR A 290 8.28 -15.66 -22.23
C THR A 290 8.34 -14.20 -22.66
N ARG A 291 8.25 -13.90 -23.96
CA ARG A 291 8.25 -12.52 -24.47
C ARG A 291 7.10 -11.67 -23.90
N ASP A 292 5.91 -12.26 -23.74
CA ASP A 292 4.71 -11.56 -23.29
C ASP A 292 4.72 -11.38 -21.76
N VAL A 293 5.25 -12.36 -21.03
CA VAL A 293 5.51 -12.26 -19.59
C VAL A 293 6.57 -11.17 -19.32
N HIS A 294 7.68 -11.17 -20.05
CA HIS A 294 8.73 -10.16 -19.91
C HIS A 294 8.23 -8.76 -20.33
N ALA A 295 7.37 -8.64 -21.33
CA ALA A 295 6.78 -7.36 -21.71
C ALA A 295 5.95 -6.76 -20.57
N LEU A 296 5.10 -7.59 -19.91
CA LEU A 296 4.35 -7.17 -18.73
C LEU A 296 5.29 -6.77 -17.58
N TRP A 297 6.28 -7.59 -17.26
CA TRP A 297 7.22 -7.33 -16.18
C TRP A 297 8.00 -6.04 -16.37
N ARG A 298 8.50 -5.76 -17.59
CA ARG A 298 9.17 -4.49 -17.92
C ARG A 298 8.23 -3.30 -17.70
N ARG A 299 7.00 -3.40 -18.25
CA ARG A 299 6.03 -2.32 -18.10
C ARG A 299 5.66 -2.08 -16.63
N HIS A 300 5.38 -3.14 -15.86
CA HIS A 300 5.08 -3.00 -14.43
C HIS A 300 6.27 -2.43 -13.64
N ALA A 301 7.49 -2.92 -13.89
CA ALA A 301 8.71 -2.41 -13.28
C ALA A 301 8.94 -0.90 -13.56
N GLU A 302 8.61 -0.42 -14.77
CA GLU A 302 8.67 1.01 -15.11
C GLU A 302 7.71 1.83 -14.25
N LEU A 303 6.47 1.35 -14.08
CA LEU A 303 5.47 2.00 -13.23
C LEU A 303 5.87 2.01 -11.75
N VAL A 304 6.38 0.88 -11.25
CA VAL A 304 6.89 0.80 -9.87
C VAL A 304 8.06 1.77 -9.65
N ARG A 305 8.99 1.85 -10.61
CA ARG A 305 10.09 2.85 -10.54
C ARG A 305 9.58 4.29 -10.57
N HIS A 306 8.53 4.54 -11.36
CA HIS A 306 7.88 5.85 -11.40
C HIS A 306 7.35 6.21 -10.00
N SER A 307 6.55 5.33 -9.39
CA SER A 307 6.01 5.50 -8.04
C SER A 307 7.12 5.75 -6.99
N LEU A 308 8.17 4.93 -6.99
CA LEU A 308 9.30 5.06 -6.07
C LEU A 308 10.04 6.41 -6.20
N ARG A 309 10.20 6.93 -7.42
CA ARG A 309 10.80 8.25 -7.67
C ARG A 309 9.96 9.39 -7.12
N TYR A 310 8.65 9.21 -7.09
CA TYR A 310 7.72 10.14 -6.46
C TYR A 310 7.57 9.93 -4.95
N GLY A 311 8.30 8.97 -4.34
CA GLY A 311 8.25 8.71 -2.89
C GLY A 311 7.04 7.88 -2.47
N PHE A 312 6.39 7.19 -3.39
CA PHE A 312 5.37 6.18 -3.09
C PHE A 312 6.03 4.81 -3.03
N TYR A 313 6.12 4.26 -1.82
CA TYR A 313 6.83 3.00 -1.56
C TYR A 313 5.92 1.78 -1.57
N GLN A 314 4.62 1.97 -1.72
CA GLN A 314 3.57 0.96 -1.82
C GLN A 314 2.75 1.20 -3.09
N GLY A 315 2.19 0.15 -3.66
CA GLY A 315 1.24 0.21 -4.78
C GLY A 315 0.37 -1.04 -4.82
N TRP A 316 -0.53 -1.13 -5.81
CA TRP A 316 -1.42 -2.28 -5.93
C TRP A 316 -0.88 -3.29 -6.92
N ASP A 317 -1.00 -4.58 -6.56
CA ASP A 317 -0.73 -5.71 -7.43
C ASP A 317 -2.01 -6.49 -7.67
N MET A 318 -2.42 -6.61 -8.94
CA MET A 318 -3.71 -7.17 -9.34
C MET A 318 -3.60 -8.58 -9.95
N HIS A 319 -2.37 -9.08 -10.10
CA HIS A 319 -2.10 -10.39 -10.68
C HIS A 319 -0.79 -10.98 -10.08
N PRO A 320 -0.68 -12.30 -9.85
CA PRO A 320 0.52 -12.92 -9.28
C PRO A 320 1.82 -12.59 -10.03
N SER A 321 1.76 -12.37 -11.35
CA SER A 321 2.94 -11.96 -12.13
C SER A 321 3.51 -10.60 -11.70
N HIS A 322 2.70 -9.71 -11.11
CA HIS A 322 3.16 -8.42 -10.62
C HIS A 322 4.10 -8.55 -9.42
N LEU A 323 3.96 -9.60 -8.60
CA LEU A 323 4.81 -9.83 -7.44
C LEU A 323 6.28 -9.93 -7.83
N VAL A 324 6.58 -10.62 -8.93
CA VAL A 324 7.95 -10.79 -9.43
C VAL A 324 8.58 -9.44 -9.76
N SER A 325 7.90 -8.65 -10.57
CA SER A 325 8.39 -7.32 -11.00
C SER A 325 8.38 -6.30 -9.86
N ARG A 326 7.42 -6.38 -8.95
CA ARG A 326 7.36 -5.55 -7.74
C ARG A 326 8.60 -5.75 -6.89
N PHE A 327 8.83 -6.97 -6.43
CA PHE A 327 9.95 -7.26 -5.55
C PHE A 327 11.31 -7.05 -6.22
N ALA A 328 11.47 -7.46 -7.47
CA ALA A 328 12.71 -7.20 -8.21
C ALA A 328 13.03 -5.71 -8.29
N THR A 329 12.03 -4.88 -8.58
CA THR A 329 12.20 -3.44 -8.74
C THR A 329 12.45 -2.73 -7.41
N VAL A 330 11.69 -3.07 -6.37
CA VAL A 330 11.84 -2.47 -5.02
C VAL A 330 13.20 -2.82 -4.43
N TYR A 331 13.60 -4.09 -4.52
CA TYR A 331 14.91 -4.51 -3.98
C TYR A 331 16.08 -3.88 -4.71
N ALA A 332 16.02 -3.83 -6.05
CA ALA A 332 17.04 -3.14 -6.84
C ALA A 332 17.12 -1.64 -6.49
N PHE A 333 15.98 -0.98 -6.31
CA PHE A 333 15.92 0.44 -5.95
C PHE A 333 16.61 0.73 -4.62
N HIS A 334 16.34 -0.06 -3.59
CA HIS A 334 16.93 0.11 -2.27
C HIS A 334 18.41 -0.27 -2.27
N LEU A 335 18.78 -1.44 -2.80
CA LEU A 335 20.15 -1.95 -2.79
C LEU A 335 21.10 -1.05 -3.59
N ALA A 336 20.64 -0.44 -4.68
CA ALA A 336 21.50 0.40 -5.53
C ALA A 336 22.12 1.62 -4.82
N ARG A 337 21.59 2.02 -3.69
CA ARG A 337 22.05 3.19 -2.94
C ARG A 337 22.38 2.89 -1.47
N TYR A 338 22.14 1.68 -1.02
CA TYR A 338 22.23 1.29 0.39
C TYR A 338 23.58 1.59 1.00
N ASP A 339 24.68 1.04 0.43
CA ASP A 339 26.03 1.20 0.94
C ASP A 339 26.49 2.67 0.90
N ALA A 340 26.14 3.38 -0.18
CA ALA A 340 26.48 4.80 -0.31
C ALA A 340 25.78 5.64 0.76
N TYR A 341 24.53 5.33 1.10
CA TYR A 341 23.80 6.02 2.15
C TYR A 341 24.37 5.69 3.54
N GLN A 342 24.68 4.43 3.79
CA GLN A 342 25.34 4.01 5.05
C GLN A 342 26.66 4.72 5.27
N GLU A 343 27.53 4.78 4.26
CA GLU A 343 28.84 5.44 4.39
C GLU A 343 28.68 6.93 4.66
N ARG A 344 27.72 7.61 4.02
CA ARG A 344 27.47 9.04 4.29
C ARG A 344 26.96 9.27 5.70
N VAL A 345 26.05 8.45 6.22
CA VAL A 345 25.58 8.55 7.61
C VAL A 345 26.71 8.29 8.58
N ARG A 346 27.53 7.25 8.36
CA ARG A 346 28.72 6.94 9.19
C ARG A 346 29.74 8.09 9.17
N ALA A 347 30.06 8.64 7.99
CA ALA A 347 30.99 9.78 7.88
C ALA A 347 30.50 10.98 8.68
N TRP A 348 29.21 11.26 8.66
CA TRP A 348 28.61 12.34 9.46
C TRP A 348 28.74 12.09 10.96
N GLU A 349 28.42 10.87 11.43
CA GLU A 349 28.53 10.49 12.85
C GLU A 349 29.95 10.59 13.35
N GLU A 350 30.94 10.20 12.53
CA GLU A 350 32.36 10.32 12.83
C GLU A 350 32.93 11.73 12.58
N ARG A 351 32.08 12.70 12.21
CA ARG A 351 32.50 14.09 11.88
C ARG A 351 33.55 14.16 10.77
N ARG A 352 33.58 13.20 9.87
CA ARG A 352 34.41 13.19 8.66
C ARG A 352 33.66 13.88 7.50
N SER A 353 34.44 14.45 6.56
CA SER A 353 33.82 14.92 5.31
C SER A 353 33.43 13.74 4.45
N ALA A 354 32.24 13.80 3.86
CA ALA A 354 31.83 12.83 2.85
C ALA A 354 32.70 12.97 1.59
N GLY A 355 33.01 11.85 0.94
CA GLY A 355 33.73 11.85 -0.32
C GLY A 355 32.93 12.48 -1.47
N GLY A 356 33.62 12.87 -2.57
CA GLY A 356 32.93 13.32 -3.80
C GLY A 356 32.36 14.75 -3.77
N GLY A 357 32.80 15.61 -2.86
CA GLY A 357 32.37 17.03 -2.80
C GLY A 357 30.93 17.23 -2.32
N VAL A 358 30.34 16.25 -1.66
CA VAL A 358 28.97 16.32 -1.13
C VAL A 358 28.99 17.07 0.20
N MET A 359 28.07 18.03 0.34
CA MET A 359 27.82 18.74 1.60
C MET A 359 26.65 18.10 2.30
N ASP A 360 26.91 17.44 3.43
CA ASP A 360 25.86 16.86 4.27
C ASP A 360 25.44 17.82 5.37
N GLU A 361 24.12 18.00 5.51
CA GLU A 361 23.47 18.79 6.53
C GLU A 361 22.55 17.89 7.39
N PRO A 362 22.14 18.34 8.59
CA PRO A 362 21.23 17.54 9.43
C PRO A 362 19.95 17.07 8.71
N ALA A 363 19.40 17.86 7.78
CA ALA A 363 18.24 17.50 6.99
C ALA A 363 18.56 16.35 6.00
N THR A 364 19.72 16.43 5.34
CA THR A 364 20.21 15.39 4.43
C THR A 364 20.40 14.07 5.18
N ILE A 365 21.04 14.11 6.35
CA ILE A 365 21.27 12.90 7.17
C ILE A 365 19.95 12.28 7.64
N ARG A 366 18.97 13.07 8.05
CA ARG A 366 17.62 12.55 8.36
C ARG A 366 16.99 11.84 7.16
N THR A 367 17.13 12.40 5.96
CA THR A 367 16.61 11.79 4.72
C THR A 367 17.31 10.47 4.41
N LEU A 368 18.64 10.41 4.51
CA LEU A 368 19.42 9.19 4.30
C LEU A 368 19.06 8.11 5.33
N THR A 369 18.97 8.48 6.60
CA THR A 369 18.57 7.57 7.68
C THR A 369 17.14 7.03 7.45
N ALA A 370 16.22 7.87 7.01
CA ALA A 370 14.87 7.44 6.67
C ALA A 370 14.85 6.48 5.46
N ALA A 371 15.68 6.73 4.45
CA ALA A 371 15.83 5.84 3.29
C ALA A 371 16.41 4.47 3.68
N LEU A 372 17.43 4.44 4.55
CA LEU A 372 18.00 3.20 5.08
C LEU A 372 16.95 2.40 5.87
N ARG A 373 16.20 3.04 6.76
CA ARG A 373 15.12 2.37 7.53
C ARG A 373 14.06 1.76 6.63
N ARG A 374 13.68 2.47 5.54
CA ARG A 374 12.76 1.90 4.55
C ARG A 374 13.37 0.71 3.81
N ALA A 375 14.64 0.80 3.46
CA ALA A 375 15.36 -0.32 2.84
C ALA A 375 15.41 -1.53 3.78
N ASP A 376 15.78 -1.34 5.05
CA ASP A 376 15.83 -2.40 6.05
C ASP A 376 14.45 -3.04 6.29
N ALA A 377 13.39 -2.23 6.23
CA ALA A 377 12.01 -2.71 6.38
C ALA A 377 11.48 -3.47 5.15
N ALA A 378 11.94 -3.11 3.95
CA ALA A 378 11.49 -3.71 2.68
C ALA A 378 12.34 -4.92 2.25
N LEU A 379 13.62 -4.97 2.66
CA LEU A 379 14.54 -6.06 2.30
C LEU A 379 14.39 -7.22 3.30
N PRO A 380 14.02 -8.44 2.83
CA PRO A 380 13.84 -9.61 3.70
C PRO A 380 15.18 -10.21 4.17
#